data_ae97cffa9f5accf618cf02f17cd08f95
#
_entry.id   ae97cffa9f5accf618cf02f17cd08f95
#
_cell.length_a   1.000
_cell.length_b   1.000
_cell.length_c   1.000
_cell.angle_alpha   90.00
_cell.angle_beta   90.00
_cell.angle_gamma   90.00
#
_symmetry.space_group_name_H-M   'P 1'
#
loop_
_entity.id
_entity.type
_entity.pdbx_description
1 polymer ?
#
loop_
_entity_poly.entity_id
_entity_poly.type
_entity_poly.pdbx_seq_one_letter_code
_entity_poly.pdbx_strand_id
1 'polypeptide(L)'
;MEANFRKSLFILIVSLFFIGCKESTETPPYVLDCHIHLINEDGNSPFKENKYEIKHISVKLLAPMEAKVGSVAYVEYPDYLQIQISEWDVSTRNKGNSEQEYIAEIQYPDAIRTRKDVIRIRVHFENYYPNITEAFYNDEKAEIMSSNYVSYEIINK
;
A
#
# COMPACT_ATOMS: atom_id res chain seq x y z
N MET A 1 -29.26 57.10 -1.14
CA MET A 1 -29.60 55.67 -1.45
C MET A 1 -28.44 54.88 -2.05
N GLU A 2 -27.63 55.46 -2.94
CA GLU A 2 -26.51 54.75 -3.60
C GLU A 2 -25.35 54.29 -2.68
N ALA A 3 -25.02 55.05 -1.63
CA ALA A 3 -23.92 54.71 -0.74
C ALA A 3 -24.18 53.42 0.09
N ASN A 4 -25.43 53.19 0.44
CA ASN A 4 -25.79 51.96 1.19
C ASN A 4 -25.84 50.72 0.30
N PHE A 5 -26.21 50.88 -0.97
CA PHE A 5 -26.21 49.80 -1.94
C PHE A 5 -24.78 49.30 -2.25
N ARG A 6 -23.82 50.20 -2.40
CA ARG A 6 -22.41 49.89 -2.62
C ARG A 6 -21.78 49.15 -1.43
N LYS A 7 -22.11 49.56 -0.19
CA LYS A 7 -21.65 48.88 1.02
C LYS A 7 -22.23 47.45 1.15
N SER A 8 -23.52 47.30 0.85
CA SER A 8 -24.18 45.99 0.87
C SER A 8 -23.62 45.02 -0.19
N LEU A 9 -23.34 45.54 -1.41
CA LEU A 9 -22.76 44.77 -2.49
C LEU A 9 -21.33 44.32 -2.15
N PHE A 10 -20.53 45.17 -1.50
CA PHE A 10 -19.17 44.84 -1.11
C PHE A 10 -19.12 43.74 -0.02
N ILE A 11 -20.04 43.78 0.95
CA ILE A 11 -20.17 42.78 1.99
C ILE A 11 -20.60 41.42 1.37
N LEU A 12 -21.50 41.44 0.39
CA LEU A 12 -21.95 40.23 -0.32
C LEU A 12 -20.80 39.58 -1.10
N ILE A 13 -19.98 40.37 -1.79
CA ILE A 13 -18.82 39.86 -2.55
C ILE A 13 -17.77 39.30 -1.61
N VAL A 14 -17.46 39.96 -0.50
CA VAL A 14 -16.48 39.47 0.48
C VAL A 14 -16.96 38.17 1.13
N SER A 15 -18.25 38.04 1.44
CA SER A 15 -18.79 36.77 1.99
C SER A 15 -18.75 35.60 1.02
N LEU A 16 -18.82 35.84 -0.30
CA LEU A 16 -18.69 34.78 -1.32
C LEU A 16 -17.25 34.23 -1.43
N PHE A 17 -16.23 35.02 -1.08
CA PHE A 17 -14.85 34.55 -1.06
C PHE A 17 -14.52 33.63 0.13
N PHE A 18 -15.32 33.65 1.18
CA PHE A 18 -15.13 32.74 2.34
C PHE A 18 -15.86 31.40 2.22
N ILE A 19 -16.68 31.19 1.18
CA ILE A 19 -17.42 29.94 0.98
C ILE A 19 -16.61 28.94 0.13
N GLY A 20 -15.41 29.28 -0.33
CA GLY A 20 -14.72 28.58 -1.42
C GLY A 20 -13.46 27.81 -1.10
N CYS A 21 -13.10 27.54 0.13
CA CYS A 21 -12.05 26.56 0.44
C CYS A 21 -12.55 25.54 1.46
N LYS A 22 -13.34 24.60 0.98
CA LYS A 22 -13.35 23.29 1.61
C LYS A 22 -12.04 22.65 1.14
N GLU A 23 -10.98 22.80 1.92
CA GLU A 23 -9.85 21.91 1.80
C GLU A 23 -10.42 20.52 1.88
N SER A 24 -10.41 19.81 0.77
CA SER A 24 -10.59 18.38 0.80
C SER A 24 -9.33 17.86 1.52
N THR A 25 -9.43 17.67 2.81
CA THR A 25 -8.46 16.92 3.59
C THR A 25 -8.64 15.44 3.20
N GLU A 26 -8.42 15.14 1.94
CA GLU A 26 -8.23 13.77 1.50
C GLU A 26 -6.91 13.34 2.11
N THR A 27 -6.98 12.60 3.19
CA THR A 27 -5.81 11.91 3.72
C THR A 27 -5.26 11.01 2.62
N PRO A 28 -3.95 11.07 2.34
CA PRO A 28 -3.36 10.20 1.33
C PRO A 28 -3.67 8.73 1.69
N PRO A 29 -3.80 7.87 0.68
CA PRO A 29 -4.03 6.45 0.94
C PRO A 29 -2.89 5.88 1.78
N TYR A 30 -3.23 4.99 2.69
CA TYR A 30 -2.22 4.16 3.33
C TYR A 30 -1.65 3.19 2.30
N VAL A 31 -0.34 3.16 2.16
CA VAL A 31 0.36 2.28 1.23
C VAL A 31 1.31 1.37 2.00
N LEU A 32 1.05 0.06 1.92
CA LEU A 32 1.99 -0.97 2.34
C LEU A 32 2.93 -1.28 1.19
N ASP A 33 4.22 -1.28 1.45
CA ASP A 33 5.27 -1.62 0.49
C ASP A 33 5.93 -2.95 0.88
N CYS A 34 5.78 -3.96 0.04
CA CYS A 34 6.28 -5.30 0.28
C CYS A 34 7.39 -5.61 -0.73
N HIS A 35 8.58 -5.87 -0.26
CA HIS A 35 9.73 -6.28 -1.08
C HIS A 35 10.00 -7.77 -0.89
N ILE A 36 10.01 -8.52 -1.98
CA ILE A 36 10.22 -9.96 -1.98
C ILE A 36 11.52 -10.26 -2.72
N HIS A 37 12.49 -10.76 -2.00
CA HIS A 37 13.75 -11.28 -2.52
C HIS A 37 13.65 -12.79 -2.63
N LEU A 38 13.53 -13.32 -3.84
CA LEU A 38 13.63 -14.75 -4.09
C LEU A 38 15.06 -15.11 -4.46
N ILE A 39 15.59 -16.15 -3.81
CA ILE A 39 16.94 -16.65 -4.03
C ILE A 39 16.83 -18.16 -4.28
N ASN A 40 17.31 -18.64 -5.41
CA ASN A 40 17.41 -20.06 -5.70
C ASN A 40 18.51 -20.72 -4.85
N GLU A 41 18.53 -22.04 -4.77
CA GLU A 41 19.55 -22.80 -4.01
C GLU A 41 20.99 -22.53 -4.47
N ASP A 42 21.18 -22.11 -5.72
CA ASP A 42 22.48 -21.70 -6.29
C ASP A 42 22.85 -20.24 -5.99
N GLY A 43 22.02 -19.50 -5.25
CA GLY A 43 22.22 -18.10 -4.90
C GLY A 43 21.78 -17.10 -5.95
N ASN A 44 21.20 -17.55 -7.07
CA ASN A 44 20.68 -16.67 -8.11
C ASN A 44 19.24 -16.23 -7.85
N SER A 45 18.86 -15.07 -8.38
CA SER A 45 17.50 -14.59 -8.33
C SER A 45 16.68 -15.09 -9.52
N PRO A 46 15.58 -15.80 -9.28
CA PRO A 46 14.71 -16.25 -10.38
C PRO A 46 14.04 -15.06 -11.09
N PHE A 47 13.88 -13.91 -10.44
CA PHE A 47 13.35 -12.69 -11.07
C PHE A 47 14.33 -12.15 -12.11
N LYS A 48 15.62 -12.11 -11.77
CA LYS A 48 16.66 -11.63 -12.67
C LYS A 48 16.81 -12.53 -13.90
N GLU A 49 16.71 -13.84 -13.70
CA GLU A 49 16.81 -14.83 -14.78
C GLU A 49 15.58 -14.81 -15.69
N ASN A 50 14.40 -14.47 -15.15
CA ASN A 50 13.11 -14.56 -15.86
C ASN A 50 12.40 -13.19 -15.96
N LYS A 51 13.12 -12.11 -16.26
CA LYS A 51 12.59 -10.73 -16.31
C LYS A 51 11.33 -10.58 -17.19
N TYR A 52 11.25 -11.31 -18.28
CA TYR A 52 10.12 -11.22 -19.21
C TYR A 52 8.84 -11.87 -18.67
N GLU A 53 8.98 -12.79 -17.71
CA GLU A 53 7.85 -13.47 -17.07
C GLU A 53 7.23 -12.68 -15.94
N ILE A 54 7.91 -11.66 -15.39
CA ILE A 54 7.45 -10.87 -14.24
C ILE A 54 6.10 -10.19 -14.51
N LYS A 55 5.85 -9.76 -15.73
CA LYS A 55 4.55 -9.18 -16.14
C LYS A 55 3.36 -10.13 -15.99
N HIS A 56 3.63 -11.43 -15.84
CA HIS A 56 2.61 -12.47 -15.64
C HIS A 56 2.41 -12.83 -14.16
N ILE A 57 3.14 -12.20 -13.25
CA ILE A 57 2.88 -12.32 -11.82
C ILE A 57 1.53 -11.67 -11.53
N SER A 58 0.65 -12.41 -10.88
CA SER A 58 -0.63 -11.88 -10.43
C SER A 58 -0.68 -11.85 -8.91
N VAL A 59 -1.23 -10.76 -8.36
CA VAL A 59 -1.44 -10.58 -6.93
C VAL A 59 -2.92 -10.38 -6.69
N LYS A 60 -3.50 -11.24 -5.88
CA LYS A 60 -4.90 -11.17 -5.47
C LYS A 60 -4.98 -10.80 -4.00
N LEU A 61 -5.56 -9.65 -3.71
CA LEU A 61 -5.86 -9.28 -2.33
C LEU A 61 -7.06 -10.07 -1.82
N LEU A 62 -6.91 -10.67 -0.65
CA LEU A 62 -7.93 -11.48 0.02
C LEU A 62 -8.59 -10.70 1.18
N ALA A 63 -7.84 -9.79 1.82
CA ALA A 63 -8.31 -8.92 2.89
C ALA A 63 -7.41 -7.67 3.01
N PRO A 64 -7.95 -6.51 3.41
CA PRO A 64 -9.37 -6.20 3.47
C PRO A 64 -9.95 -5.95 2.08
N MET A 65 -11.28 -6.01 1.94
CA MET A 65 -11.93 -5.83 0.63
C MET A 65 -11.80 -4.40 0.05
N GLU A 66 -11.59 -3.41 0.90
CA GLU A 66 -11.45 -2.00 0.54
C GLU A 66 -10.06 -1.65 0.02
N ALA A 67 -9.06 -2.44 0.37
CA ALA A 67 -7.71 -2.26 -0.14
C ALA A 67 -7.57 -2.78 -1.57
N LYS A 68 -6.58 -2.29 -2.30
CA LYS A 68 -6.28 -2.66 -3.68
C LYS A 68 -4.79 -2.88 -3.87
N VAL A 69 -4.45 -3.79 -4.77
CA VAL A 69 -3.09 -3.87 -5.29
C VAL A 69 -2.85 -2.64 -6.16
N GLY A 70 -1.95 -1.77 -5.72
CA GLY A 70 -1.61 -0.53 -6.42
C GLY A 70 -0.64 -0.79 -7.56
N SER A 71 0.45 -1.53 -7.29
CA SER A 71 1.44 -1.89 -8.30
C SER A 71 2.15 -3.20 -7.96
N VAL A 72 2.63 -3.87 -9.01
CA VAL A 72 3.56 -5.00 -8.94
C VAL A 72 4.69 -4.68 -9.91
N ALA A 73 5.91 -4.54 -9.41
CA ALA A 73 7.06 -4.14 -10.20
C ALA A 73 8.32 -4.88 -9.79
N TYR A 74 9.18 -5.17 -10.76
CA TYR A 74 10.52 -5.67 -10.48
C TYR A 74 11.50 -4.52 -10.38
N VAL A 75 12.28 -4.51 -9.32
CA VAL A 75 13.36 -3.56 -9.07
C VAL A 75 14.68 -4.29 -9.23
N GLU A 76 15.49 -3.89 -10.21
CA GLU A 76 16.72 -4.61 -10.56
C GLU A 76 17.85 -4.36 -9.55
N TYR A 77 17.88 -3.19 -8.92
CA TYR A 77 18.90 -2.80 -7.94
C TYR A 77 18.27 -2.09 -6.74
N PRO A 78 18.23 -2.70 -5.51
CA PRO A 78 18.53 -4.11 -5.24
C PRO A 78 17.45 -5.03 -5.83
N ASP A 79 17.82 -6.27 -6.14
CA ASP A 79 17.00 -7.27 -6.85
C ASP A 79 15.81 -7.76 -6.00
N TYR A 80 14.58 -7.29 -6.31
CA TYR A 80 13.37 -7.71 -5.61
C TYR A 80 12.09 -7.46 -6.43
N LEU A 81 11.04 -8.20 -6.09
CA LEU A 81 9.68 -7.90 -6.52
C LEU A 81 9.05 -6.94 -5.52
N GLN A 82 8.62 -5.76 -5.97
CA GLN A 82 7.86 -4.81 -5.18
C GLN A 82 6.37 -5.03 -5.40
N ILE A 83 5.62 -5.16 -4.30
CA ILE A 83 4.16 -5.19 -4.31
C ILE A 83 3.66 -4.07 -3.41
N GLN A 84 2.87 -3.16 -3.97
CA GLN A 84 2.23 -2.10 -3.21
C GLN A 84 0.76 -2.42 -3.01
N ILE A 85 0.31 -2.39 -1.77
CA ILE A 85 -1.09 -2.49 -1.39
C ILE A 85 -1.54 -1.13 -0.87
N SER A 86 -2.57 -0.56 -1.48
CA SER A 86 -3.09 0.76 -1.09
C SER A 86 -4.51 0.65 -0.57
N GLU A 87 -4.82 1.44 0.44
CA GLU A 87 -6.14 1.55 1.02
C GLU A 87 -6.52 3.02 1.21
N TRP A 88 -7.66 3.42 0.64
CA TRP A 88 -8.25 4.74 0.79
C TRP A 88 -9.15 4.77 2.04
N ASP A 89 -9.34 5.96 2.61
CA ASP A 89 -10.22 6.18 3.76
C ASP A 89 -9.88 5.42 5.04
N VAL A 90 -8.62 4.96 5.18
CA VAL A 90 -8.15 4.32 6.41
C VAL A 90 -8.39 5.19 7.63
N SER A 91 -8.19 6.50 7.49
CA SER A 91 -8.38 7.47 8.57
C SER A 91 -9.83 7.60 9.04
N THR A 92 -10.80 7.40 8.16
CA THR A 92 -12.23 7.48 8.51
C THR A 92 -12.71 6.22 9.21
N ARG A 93 -12.17 5.06 8.81
CA ARG A 93 -12.55 3.77 9.37
C ARG A 93 -11.83 3.43 10.68
N ASN A 94 -10.56 3.77 10.77
CA ASN A 94 -9.70 3.41 11.91
C ASN A 94 -9.57 4.53 12.93
N LYS A 95 -10.72 5.12 13.33
CA LYS A 95 -10.74 6.12 14.41
C LYS A 95 -10.41 5.46 15.75
N GLY A 96 -9.31 5.89 16.36
CA GLY A 96 -8.82 5.34 17.63
C GLY A 96 -7.83 4.21 17.42
N ASN A 97 -7.80 3.27 18.35
CA ASN A 97 -6.95 2.08 18.29
C ASN A 97 -7.69 0.96 17.56
N SER A 98 -7.15 0.50 16.46
CA SER A 98 -7.72 -0.61 15.68
C SER A 98 -6.61 -1.46 15.06
N GLU A 99 -6.93 -2.71 14.76
CA GLU A 99 -6.06 -3.61 14.04
C GLU A 99 -6.68 -3.96 12.69
N GLN A 100 -5.82 -4.05 11.68
CA GLN A 100 -6.20 -4.46 10.34
C GLN A 100 -5.22 -5.50 9.83
N GLU A 101 -5.73 -6.57 9.23
CA GLU A 101 -4.91 -7.59 8.59
C GLU A 101 -5.03 -7.48 7.06
N TYR A 102 -3.87 -7.42 6.40
CA TYR A 102 -3.76 -7.42 4.94
C TYR A 102 -3.26 -8.80 4.51
N ILE A 103 -4.01 -9.45 3.62
CA ILE A 103 -3.68 -10.78 3.10
C ILE A 103 -3.70 -10.73 1.59
N ALA A 104 -2.58 -11.10 0.97
CA ALA A 104 -2.45 -11.17 -0.49
C ALA A 104 -1.91 -12.53 -0.92
N GLU A 105 -2.53 -13.12 -1.94
CA GLU A 105 -2.05 -14.32 -2.64
C GLU A 105 -1.25 -13.89 -3.87
N ILE A 106 -0.06 -14.46 -4.05
CA ILE A 106 0.81 -14.21 -5.18
C ILE A 106 0.87 -15.48 -6.02
N GLN A 107 0.58 -15.36 -7.30
CA GLN A 107 0.75 -16.41 -8.29
C GLN A 107 1.89 -16.03 -9.22
N TYR A 108 2.91 -16.85 -9.25
CA TYR A 108 4.06 -16.69 -10.14
C TYR A 108 3.86 -17.53 -11.41
N PRO A 109 4.49 -17.14 -12.54
CA PRO A 109 4.75 -18.05 -13.66
C PRO A 109 5.64 -19.23 -13.22
N ASP A 110 5.44 -20.39 -13.82
CA ASP A 110 6.18 -21.62 -13.47
C ASP A 110 7.71 -21.47 -13.60
N ALA A 111 8.18 -20.62 -14.53
CA ALA A 111 9.60 -20.31 -14.70
C ALA A 111 10.22 -19.60 -13.48
N ILE A 112 9.39 -18.93 -12.66
CA ILE A 112 9.84 -18.27 -11.45
C ILE A 112 9.58 -19.17 -10.23
N ARG A 113 8.34 -19.65 -10.08
CA ARG A 113 7.93 -20.46 -8.94
C ARG A 113 6.62 -21.20 -9.22
N THR A 114 6.57 -22.48 -8.96
CA THR A 114 5.42 -23.34 -9.29
C THR A 114 4.29 -23.31 -8.26
N ARG A 115 4.50 -22.71 -7.10
CA ARG A 115 3.50 -22.63 -6.03
C ARG A 115 3.00 -21.19 -5.86
N LYS A 116 1.81 -21.08 -5.28
CA LYS A 116 1.28 -19.83 -4.79
C LYS A 116 1.89 -19.49 -3.45
N ASP A 117 2.10 -18.20 -3.22
CA ASP A 117 2.58 -17.70 -1.96
C ASP A 117 1.57 -16.74 -1.34
N VAL A 118 1.61 -16.60 -0.02
CA VAL A 118 0.70 -15.74 0.74
C VAL A 118 1.51 -14.77 1.60
N ILE A 119 1.22 -13.49 1.45
CA ILE A 119 1.67 -12.44 2.36
C ILE A 119 0.57 -12.15 3.37
N ARG A 120 0.92 -12.07 4.65
CA ARG A 120 0.03 -11.63 5.72
C ARG A 120 0.71 -10.56 6.52
N ILE A 121 0.08 -9.38 6.64
CA ILE A 121 0.62 -8.22 7.36
C ILE A 121 -0.44 -7.70 8.31
N ARG A 122 -0.10 -7.60 9.60
CA ARG A 122 -0.95 -7.00 10.62
C ARG A 122 -0.47 -5.60 10.92
N VAL A 123 -1.40 -4.65 10.86
CA VAL A 123 -1.16 -3.22 11.09
C VAL A 123 -2.01 -2.77 12.26
N HIS A 124 -1.39 -2.17 13.23
CA HIS A 124 -2.05 -1.46 14.32
C HIS A 124 -2.14 0.02 13.98
N PHE A 125 -3.33 0.59 14.08
CA PHE A 125 -3.57 2.03 13.89
C PHE A 125 -3.78 2.69 15.26
N GLU A 126 -2.89 3.59 15.62
CA GLU A 126 -3.01 4.43 16.80
C GLU A 126 -3.24 5.88 16.37
N ASN A 127 -4.45 6.41 16.68
CA ASN A 127 -4.81 7.79 16.29
C ASN A 127 -4.52 8.09 14.81
N TYR A 128 -4.86 7.17 13.91
CA TYR A 128 -4.63 7.22 12.44
C TYR A 128 -3.18 6.94 11.99
N TYR A 129 -2.25 6.74 12.89
CA TYR A 129 -0.88 6.38 12.52
C TYR A 129 -0.76 4.86 12.37
N PRO A 130 -0.46 4.37 11.18
CA PRO A 130 -0.24 2.95 10.96
C PRO A 130 1.11 2.52 11.53
N ASN A 131 1.13 1.33 12.10
CA ASN A 131 2.36 0.66 12.52
C ASN A 131 2.23 -0.83 12.23
N ILE A 132 3.13 -1.40 11.43
CA ILE A 132 3.17 -2.84 11.18
C ILE A 132 3.63 -3.54 12.46
N THR A 133 2.81 -4.44 12.99
CA THR A 133 3.12 -5.21 14.19
C THR A 133 3.62 -6.61 13.87
N GLU A 134 3.11 -7.21 12.78
CA GLU A 134 3.52 -8.53 12.32
C GLU A 134 3.48 -8.62 10.80
N ALA A 135 4.40 -9.38 10.22
CA ALA A 135 4.41 -9.69 8.80
C ALA A 135 4.91 -11.12 8.58
N PHE A 136 4.25 -11.85 7.68
CA PHE A 136 4.54 -13.22 7.33
C PHE A 136 4.48 -13.45 5.83
N TYR A 137 5.33 -14.36 5.34
CA TYR A 137 5.32 -14.91 4.00
C TYR A 137 5.25 -16.42 4.11
N ASN A 138 4.14 -17.03 3.69
CA ASN A 138 3.87 -18.46 3.86
C ASN A 138 4.14 -18.94 5.31
N ASP A 139 3.65 -18.18 6.30
CA ASP A 139 3.83 -18.43 7.74
C ASP A 139 5.27 -18.23 8.28
N GLU A 140 6.25 -17.90 7.44
CA GLU A 140 7.58 -17.48 7.87
C GLU A 140 7.58 -15.97 8.19
N LYS A 141 8.16 -15.61 9.34
CA LYS A 141 8.16 -14.21 9.79
C LYS A 141 9.07 -13.36 8.93
N ALA A 142 8.56 -12.20 8.51
CA ALA A 142 9.29 -11.22 7.73
C ALA A 142 9.98 -10.16 8.59
N GLU A 143 10.92 -9.46 8.01
CA GLU A 143 11.55 -8.29 8.62
C GLU A 143 10.69 -7.04 8.39
N ILE A 144 10.36 -6.33 9.48
CA ILE A 144 9.61 -5.07 9.43
C ILE A 144 10.64 -3.95 9.38
N MET A 145 10.66 -3.23 8.26
CA MET A 145 11.63 -2.17 7.99
C MET A 145 11.14 -0.80 8.46
N SER A 146 9.83 -0.56 8.39
CA SER A 146 9.19 0.67 8.86
C SER A 146 7.70 0.47 9.13
N SER A 147 6.99 1.54 9.47
CA SER A 147 5.54 1.51 9.73
C SER A 147 4.67 1.06 8.54
N ASN A 148 5.22 1.08 7.33
CA ASN A 148 4.51 0.71 6.10
C ASN A 148 5.34 -0.13 5.12
N TYR A 149 6.53 -0.60 5.53
CA TYR A 149 7.44 -1.34 4.66
C TYR A 149 7.91 -2.63 5.33
N VAL A 150 7.81 -3.74 4.59
CA VAL A 150 8.28 -5.07 4.98
C VAL A 150 9.19 -5.66 3.90
N SER A 151 10.18 -6.43 4.32
CA SER A 151 11.11 -7.14 3.44
C SER A 151 11.06 -8.64 3.74
N TYR A 152 11.04 -9.44 2.68
CA TYR A 152 11.04 -10.90 2.72
C TYR A 152 12.23 -11.43 1.95
N GLU A 153 13.05 -12.25 2.60
CA GLU A 153 14.09 -13.02 1.95
C GLU A 153 13.69 -14.50 1.94
N ILE A 154 13.48 -15.03 0.77
CA ILE A 154 12.89 -16.38 0.58
C ILE A 154 13.81 -17.24 -0.25
N ILE A 155 14.19 -18.39 0.29
CA ILE A 155 14.89 -19.42 -0.48
C ILE A 155 13.86 -20.18 -1.33
N ASN A 156 14.04 -20.10 -2.64
CA ASN A 156 13.19 -20.77 -3.63
C ASN A 156 13.64 -22.22 -3.77
N LYS A 157 12.90 -23.13 -3.12
CA LYS A 157 13.14 -24.58 -3.16
C LYS A 157 12.25 -25.25 -4.18
#